data_b8e79aca37b431ef40cc894782c4f752
#
_entry.id   b8e79aca37b431ef40cc894782c4f752
#
_cell.length_a   1.000
_cell.length_b   1.000
_cell.length_c   1.000
_cell.angle_alpha   90.00
_cell.angle_beta   90.00
_cell.angle_gamma   90.00
#
_symmetry.space_group_name_H-M   'P 1'
#
loop_
_entity.id
_entity.type
_entity.pdbx_description
1 polymer ?
#
loop_
_entity_poly.entity_id
_entity_poly.type
_entity_poly.pdbx_seq_one_letter_code
_entity_poly.pdbx_strand_id
1 'polypeptide(L)'
;MKAFTKLLVVGAIGVAFVAFQWSGPTLDSESLKGARVLVTGASTGIGEQMAYHLAGFGAQVVITARREKVLQQVVEKCQGLGAQKALYVAADMANPSDPERVVQFAVDKLGGLDYLVLNHIGSSPFAMWDGDVEHTRWLMQVNFLSYLQMAKTALPTLEQSSGSIVVVSSLLGKMCSPFMAPYTSTKFALNGFFGTLQHELAMQKSNVSITITVLALIDTDSAMEKVKGFTNIPAWPASEAALHIITSGATRQTESYYPWFWYYGSLIRDWFPYLRDISIRNFYKY
;
A
#
# COMPACT_ATOMS: atom_id res chain seq x y z
N MET A 1 -0.32 14.28 47.49
CA MET A 1 -0.27 15.31 46.45
C MET A 1 0.79 15.08 45.40
N LYS A 2 2.09 14.97 45.72
CA LYS A 2 3.18 14.82 44.70
C LYS A 2 3.06 13.60 43.75
N ALA A 3 2.55 12.46 44.22
CA ALA A 3 2.38 11.26 43.38
C ALA A 3 1.20 11.40 42.40
N PHE A 4 0.09 11.97 42.83
CA PHE A 4 -1.09 12.22 41.99
C PHE A 4 -0.79 13.24 40.88
N THR A 5 -0.05 14.31 41.21
CA THR A 5 0.40 15.29 40.21
C THR A 5 1.32 14.67 39.16
N LYS A 6 2.24 13.77 39.55
CA LYS A 6 3.09 13.04 38.61
C LYS A 6 2.28 12.14 37.68
N LEU A 7 1.28 11.46 38.21
CA LEU A 7 0.39 10.59 37.40
C LEU A 7 -0.41 11.39 36.37
N LEU A 8 -0.92 12.56 36.76
CA LEU A 8 -1.63 13.48 35.84
C LEU A 8 -0.70 14.04 34.75
N VAL A 9 0.54 14.38 35.07
CA VAL A 9 1.52 14.86 34.11
C VAL A 9 1.89 13.76 33.11
N VAL A 10 2.14 12.53 33.59
CA VAL A 10 2.42 11.39 32.70
C VAL A 10 1.21 11.07 31.82
N GLY A 11 0.00 11.14 32.37
CA GLY A 11 -1.24 10.97 31.60
C GLY A 11 -1.41 12.05 30.54
N ALA A 12 -1.17 13.32 30.89
CA ALA A 12 -1.24 14.45 29.95
C ALA A 12 -0.19 14.36 28.83
N ILE A 13 1.04 13.95 29.16
CA ILE A 13 2.09 13.70 28.17
C ILE A 13 1.69 12.56 27.26
N GLY A 14 1.12 11.46 27.79
CA GLY A 14 0.62 10.35 27.01
C GLY A 14 -0.49 10.77 26.04
N VAL A 15 -1.46 11.56 26.51
CA VAL A 15 -2.55 12.10 25.68
C VAL A 15 -2.01 13.07 24.63
N ALA A 16 -1.08 13.96 25.00
CA ALA A 16 -0.45 14.90 24.06
C ALA A 16 0.38 14.16 23.00
N PHE A 17 1.10 13.09 23.38
CA PHE A 17 1.84 12.24 22.45
C PHE A 17 0.92 11.51 21.48
N VAL A 18 -0.19 10.94 21.96
CA VAL A 18 -1.22 10.31 21.12
C VAL A 18 -1.88 11.35 20.20
N ALA A 19 -2.21 12.54 20.71
CA ALA A 19 -2.79 13.62 19.90
C ALA A 19 -1.81 14.14 18.83
N PHE A 20 -0.51 14.23 19.15
CA PHE A 20 0.53 14.60 18.19
C PHE A 20 0.72 13.53 17.10
N GLN A 21 0.67 12.26 17.46
CA GLN A 21 0.67 11.15 16.49
C GLN A 21 -0.62 11.14 15.65
N TRP A 22 -1.73 11.68 16.19
CA TRP A 22 -3.03 11.78 15.50
C TRP A 22 -3.06 12.91 14.45
N SER A 23 -2.34 13.99 14.68
CA SER A 23 -2.13 15.03 13.66
C SER A 23 -1.10 14.54 12.66
N GLY A 24 -1.43 13.48 11.90
CA GLY A 24 -0.59 12.99 10.81
C GLY A 24 -0.14 14.12 9.88
N PRO A 25 0.97 13.95 9.15
CA PRO A 25 1.45 14.99 8.27
C PRO A 25 0.37 15.35 7.24
N THR A 26 0.18 16.65 7.05
CA THR A 26 -0.75 17.17 6.04
C THR A 26 -0.12 17.11 4.66
N LEU A 27 -0.89 16.65 3.68
CA LEU A 27 -0.48 16.65 2.28
C LEU A 27 -0.44 18.09 1.76
N ASP A 28 0.69 18.52 1.27
CA ASP A 28 0.77 19.66 0.36
C ASP A 28 0.49 19.15 -1.06
N SER A 29 -0.74 19.35 -1.55
CA SER A 29 -1.16 18.88 -2.87
C SER A 29 -0.40 19.57 -4.02
N GLU A 30 0.08 20.79 -3.85
CA GLU A 30 0.90 21.48 -4.84
C GLU A 30 2.25 20.77 -5.08
N SER A 31 2.78 20.05 -4.08
CA SER A 31 3.99 19.24 -4.23
C SER A 31 3.83 18.08 -5.22
N LEU A 32 2.60 17.67 -5.51
CA LEU A 32 2.29 16.60 -6.47
C LEU A 32 2.00 17.11 -7.89
N LYS A 33 1.89 18.43 -8.07
CA LYS A 33 1.64 19.02 -9.38
C LYS A 33 2.81 18.77 -10.33
N GLY A 34 2.52 18.14 -11.45
CA GLY A 34 3.53 17.73 -12.42
C GLY A 34 4.37 16.51 -12.01
N ALA A 35 4.18 15.95 -10.80
CA ALA A 35 4.88 14.75 -10.35
C ALA A 35 4.62 13.56 -11.27
N ARG A 36 5.66 12.80 -11.58
CA ARG A 36 5.64 11.64 -12.48
C ARG A 36 5.39 10.39 -11.66
N VAL A 37 4.22 9.80 -11.81
CA VAL A 37 3.74 8.72 -10.93
C VAL A 37 3.37 7.49 -11.74
N LEU A 38 3.88 6.32 -11.34
CA LEU A 38 3.43 5.01 -11.83
C LEU A 38 2.59 4.33 -10.73
N VAL A 39 1.31 4.01 -11.04
CA VAL A 39 0.40 3.30 -10.13
C VAL A 39 0.07 1.94 -10.69
N THR A 40 0.35 0.88 -9.93
CA THR A 40 0.05 -0.49 -10.32
C THR A 40 -1.27 -0.99 -9.72
N GLY A 41 -1.97 -1.90 -10.42
CA GLY A 41 -3.27 -2.41 -9.99
C GLY A 41 -4.36 -1.34 -10.02
N ALA A 42 -4.33 -0.43 -11.00
CA ALA A 42 -5.14 0.77 -11.04
C ALA A 42 -6.42 0.65 -11.91
N SER A 43 -6.85 -0.58 -12.24
CA SER A 43 -8.09 -0.75 -12.99
C SER A 43 -9.35 -0.69 -12.13
N THR A 44 -9.25 -0.85 -10.81
CA THR A 44 -10.38 -0.79 -9.86
C THR A 44 -9.89 -0.52 -8.44
N GLY A 45 -10.81 -0.17 -7.55
CA GLY A 45 -10.60 -0.07 -6.11
C GLY A 45 -9.57 0.99 -5.73
N ILE A 46 -8.66 0.65 -4.82
CA ILE A 46 -7.70 1.60 -4.26
C ILE A 46 -6.81 2.22 -5.34
N GLY A 47 -6.31 1.41 -6.28
CA GLY A 47 -5.43 1.88 -7.34
C GLY A 47 -6.09 2.87 -8.29
N GLU A 48 -7.35 2.62 -8.64
CA GLU A 48 -8.20 3.53 -9.43
C GLU A 48 -8.40 4.87 -8.68
N GLN A 49 -8.76 4.81 -7.39
CA GLN A 49 -8.95 6.00 -6.58
C GLN A 49 -7.65 6.81 -6.41
N MET A 50 -6.50 6.14 -6.28
CA MET A 50 -5.20 6.82 -6.28
C MET A 50 -4.95 7.56 -7.59
N ALA A 51 -5.25 6.94 -8.75
CA ALA A 51 -5.11 7.59 -10.04
C ALA A 51 -5.98 8.85 -10.15
N TYR A 52 -7.20 8.81 -9.63
CA TYR A 52 -8.10 9.97 -9.63
C TYR A 52 -7.63 11.11 -8.72
N HIS A 53 -7.18 10.81 -7.50
CA HIS A 53 -6.63 11.83 -6.60
C HIS A 53 -5.38 12.47 -7.20
N LEU A 54 -4.43 11.68 -7.72
CA LEU A 54 -3.22 12.19 -8.36
C LEU A 54 -3.54 13.07 -9.58
N ALA A 55 -4.52 12.66 -10.38
CA ALA A 55 -5.03 13.47 -11.49
C ALA A 55 -5.58 14.81 -11.03
N GLY A 56 -6.39 14.82 -9.96
CA GLY A 56 -6.94 16.04 -9.34
C GLY A 56 -5.86 16.98 -8.77
N PHE A 57 -4.70 16.45 -8.38
CA PHE A 57 -3.53 17.24 -7.96
C PHE A 57 -2.65 17.68 -9.12
N GLY A 58 -3.04 17.40 -10.36
CA GLY A 58 -2.29 17.82 -11.56
C GLY A 58 -1.01 17.01 -11.82
N ALA A 59 -0.92 15.77 -11.32
CA ALA A 59 0.21 14.89 -11.59
C ALA A 59 0.21 14.35 -13.03
N GLN A 60 1.35 13.81 -13.46
CA GLN A 60 1.50 13.00 -14.65
C GLN A 60 1.44 11.53 -14.24
N VAL A 61 0.44 10.78 -14.71
CA VAL A 61 0.15 9.44 -14.22
C VAL A 61 0.28 8.40 -15.32
N VAL A 62 1.03 7.34 -15.06
CA VAL A 62 0.97 6.08 -15.80
C VAL A 62 0.30 5.04 -14.90
N ILE A 63 -0.71 4.36 -15.41
CA ILE A 63 -1.41 3.29 -14.69
C ILE A 63 -1.24 1.95 -15.37
N THR A 64 -1.20 0.87 -14.58
CA THR A 64 -1.12 -0.48 -15.13
C THR A 64 -2.03 -1.47 -14.42
N ALA A 65 -2.60 -2.37 -15.21
CA ALA A 65 -3.33 -3.57 -14.80
C ALA A 65 -3.53 -4.48 -16.02
N ARG A 66 -4.21 -5.61 -15.85
CA ARG A 66 -4.48 -6.57 -16.94
C ARG A 66 -5.61 -6.14 -17.90
N ARG A 67 -6.61 -5.42 -17.40
CA ARG A 67 -7.85 -5.09 -18.14
C ARG A 67 -7.69 -3.79 -18.91
N GLU A 68 -7.24 -3.88 -20.16
CA GLU A 68 -6.93 -2.71 -21.00
C GLU A 68 -8.13 -1.76 -21.16
N LYS A 69 -9.31 -2.27 -21.51
CA LYS A 69 -10.52 -1.44 -21.70
C LYS A 69 -10.90 -0.65 -20.45
N VAL A 70 -10.67 -1.22 -19.26
CA VAL A 70 -10.95 -0.53 -18.00
C VAL A 70 -9.89 0.55 -17.75
N LEU A 71 -8.61 0.25 -18.05
CA LEU A 71 -7.54 1.25 -17.95
C LEU A 71 -7.79 2.47 -18.85
N GLN A 72 -8.32 2.27 -20.05
CA GLN A 72 -8.72 3.36 -20.96
C GLN A 72 -9.74 4.30 -20.31
N GLN A 73 -10.80 3.73 -19.70
CA GLN A 73 -11.81 4.52 -19.00
C GLN A 73 -11.25 5.28 -17.79
N VAL A 74 -10.33 4.64 -17.04
CA VAL A 74 -9.66 5.31 -15.91
C VAL A 74 -8.80 6.47 -16.39
N VAL A 75 -8.04 6.29 -17.48
CA VAL A 75 -7.21 7.36 -18.09
C VAL A 75 -8.08 8.52 -18.58
N GLU A 76 -9.17 8.25 -19.29
CA GLU A 76 -10.12 9.29 -19.75
C GLU A 76 -10.64 10.11 -18.58
N LYS A 77 -11.02 9.45 -17.48
CA LYS A 77 -11.47 10.13 -16.27
C LYS A 77 -10.33 10.93 -15.61
N CYS A 78 -9.11 10.41 -15.55
CA CYS A 78 -7.95 11.15 -15.05
C CYS A 78 -7.70 12.44 -15.84
N GLN A 79 -7.82 12.39 -17.17
CA GLN A 79 -7.70 13.58 -18.03
C GLN A 79 -8.78 14.63 -17.69
N GLY A 80 -10.02 14.19 -17.48
CA GLY A 80 -11.12 15.06 -17.07
C GLY A 80 -10.96 15.65 -15.67
N LEU A 81 -10.20 14.99 -14.77
CA LEU A 81 -9.93 15.46 -13.40
C LEU A 81 -8.73 16.42 -13.31
N GLY A 82 -7.97 16.65 -14.38
CA GLY A 82 -6.90 17.63 -14.41
C GLY A 82 -5.49 17.05 -14.41
N ALA A 83 -5.30 15.77 -14.70
CA ALA A 83 -3.97 15.20 -14.91
C ALA A 83 -3.23 15.96 -16.00
N GLN A 84 -1.98 16.36 -15.76
CA GLN A 84 -1.16 16.96 -16.81
C GLN A 84 -0.85 15.95 -17.93
N LYS A 85 -0.76 14.68 -17.57
CA LYS A 85 -0.62 13.56 -18.49
C LYS A 85 -1.23 12.32 -17.83
N ALA A 86 -2.03 11.55 -18.56
CA ALA A 86 -2.54 10.27 -18.10
C ALA A 86 -2.39 9.23 -19.20
N LEU A 87 -1.69 8.16 -18.90
CA LEU A 87 -1.38 7.07 -19.82
C LEU A 87 -1.60 5.72 -19.11
N TYR A 88 -1.74 4.67 -19.90
CA TYR A 88 -1.78 3.31 -19.38
C TYR A 88 -0.87 2.37 -20.14
N VAL A 89 -0.52 1.27 -19.50
CA VAL A 89 0.09 0.09 -20.10
C VAL A 89 -0.52 -1.17 -19.53
N ALA A 90 -1.11 -2.01 -20.38
CA ALA A 90 -1.65 -3.30 -19.95
C ALA A 90 -0.51 -4.28 -19.68
N ALA A 91 -0.57 -4.96 -18.53
CA ALA A 91 0.45 -5.90 -18.11
C ALA A 91 -0.09 -6.94 -17.11
N ASP A 92 0.50 -8.13 -17.11
CA ASP A 92 0.25 -9.17 -16.11
C ASP A 92 1.50 -9.41 -15.25
N MET A 93 1.44 -9.07 -13.98
CA MET A 93 2.57 -9.22 -13.06
C MET A 93 2.93 -10.68 -12.73
N ALA A 94 2.14 -11.63 -13.21
CA ALA A 94 2.53 -13.05 -13.25
C ALA A 94 3.57 -13.35 -14.35
N ASN A 95 3.63 -12.52 -15.40
CA ASN A 95 4.65 -12.63 -16.44
C ASN A 95 5.94 -11.94 -15.99
N PRO A 96 7.08 -12.64 -15.84
CA PRO A 96 8.32 -12.06 -15.31
C PRO A 96 8.91 -10.91 -16.14
N SER A 97 8.54 -10.75 -17.42
CA SER A 97 9.02 -9.65 -18.27
C SER A 97 8.23 -8.36 -18.11
N ASP A 98 6.99 -8.42 -17.59
CA ASP A 98 6.09 -7.28 -17.55
C ASP A 98 6.46 -6.23 -16.49
N PRO A 99 6.95 -6.57 -15.29
CA PRO A 99 7.34 -5.59 -14.28
C PRO A 99 8.37 -4.58 -14.79
N GLU A 100 9.44 -5.06 -15.43
CA GLU A 100 10.48 -4.21 -16.01
C GLU A 100 9.94 -3.36 -17.16
N ARG A 101 9.22 -3.96 -18.11
CA ARG A 101 8.60 -3.29 -19.26
C ARG A 101 7.68 -2.15 -18.83
N VAL A 102 6.90 -2.33 -17.77
CA VAL A 102 5.97 -1.31 -17.25
C VAL A 102 6.72 -0.11 -16.68
N VAL A 103 7.77 -0.35 -15.88
CA VAL A 103 8.59 0.73 -15.33
C VAL A 103 9.29 1.49 -16.45
N GLN A 104 9.90 0.78 -17.40
CA GLN A 104 10.59 1.41 -18.52
C GLN A 104 9.63 2.26 -19.35
N PHE A 105 8.42 1.74 -19.64
CA PHE A 105 7.39 2.51 -20.33
C PHE A 105 7.05 3.80 -19.58
N ALA A 106 6.89 3.75 -18.26
CA ALA A 106 6.56 4.94 -17.46
C ALA A 106 7.70 5.96 -17.51
N VAL A 107 8.95 5.53 -17.33
CA VAL A 107 10.14 6.37 -17.37
C VAL A 107 10.27 7.05 -18.74
N ASP A 108 10.14 6.30 -19.83
CA ASP A 108 10.26 6.82 -21.20
C ASP A 108 9.16 7.83 -21.53
N LYS A 109 7.91 7.53 -21.13
CA LYS A 109 6.76 8.37 -21.45
C LYS A 109 6.66 9.62 -20.58
N LEU A 110 7.12 9.58 -19.34
CA LEU A 110 7.09 10.70 -18.41
C LEU A 110 8.40 11.50 -18.37
N GLY A 111 9.47 10.98 -18.97
CA GLY A 111 10.82 11.59 -18.91
C GLY A 111 11.45 11.43 -17.52
N GLY A 112 11.12 10.36 -16.81
CA GLY A 112 11.61 10.03 -15.47
C GLY A 112 10.49 9.54 -14.57
N LEU A 113 10.79 9.34 -13.28
CA LEU A 113 9.82 8.87 -12.29
C LEU A 113 10.10 9.51 -10.92
N ASP A 114 9.06 10.02 -10.27
CA ASP A 114 9.14 10.58 -8.92
C ASP A 114 8.50 9.63 -7.89
N TYR A 115 7.44 8.90 -8.27
CA TYR A 115 6.76 7.95 -7.40
C TYR A 115 6.48 6.63 -8.12
N LEU A 116 6.88 5.53 -7.48
CA LEU A 116 6.48 4.17 -7.84
C LEU A 116 5.50 3.64 -6.78
N VAL A 117 4.21 3.48 -7.15
CA VAL A 117 3.18 2.96 -6.25
C VAL A 117 2.89 1.49 -6.58
N LEU A 118 3.34 0.60 -5.71
CA LEU A 118 3.21 -0.84 -5.80
C LEU A 118 1.94 -1.28 -5.06
N ASN A 119 0.83 -1.47 -5.79
CA ASN A 119 -0.49 -1.74 -5.21
C ASN A 119 -1.16 -3.00 -5.78
N HIS A 120 -0.71 -3.53 -6.91
CA HIS A 120 -1.35 -4.68 -7.53
C HIS A 120 -1.32 -5.95 -6.67
N ILE A 121 -2.34 -6.78 -6.79
CA ILE A 121 -2.43 -8.08 -6.11
C ILE A 121 -2.98 -9.16 -7.04
N GLY A 122 -2.54 -10.38 -6.84
CA GLY A 122 -3.15 -11.58 -7.40
C GLY A 122 -4.46 -11.94 -6.68
N SER A 123 -5.36 -12.63 -7.38
CA SER A 123 -6.55 -13.16 -6.74
C SER A 123 -6.15 -14.31 -5.82
N SER A 124 -6.68 -14.31 -4.59
CA SER A 124 -6.55 -15.41 -3.64
C SER A 124 -7.95 -15.78 -3.13
N PRO A 125 -8.32 -17.05 -3.09
CA PRO A 125 -9.57 -17.47 -2.48
C PRO A 125 -9.56 -17.13 -0.98
N PHE A 126 -10.73 -16.82 -0.44
CA PHE A 126 -10.93 -16.68 0.99
C PHE A 126 -11.45 -18.02 1.53
N ALA A 127 -10.54 -18.93 1.81
CA ALA A 127 -10.84 -20.32 2.16
C ALA A 127 -9.74 -20.93 3.02
N MET A 128 -10.05 -22.02 3.73
CA MET A 128 -9.02 -22.86 4.37
C MET A 128 -8.02 -23.32 3.31
N TRP A 129 -6.75 -23.34 3.68
CA TRP A 129 -5.71 -23.78 2.78
C TRP A 129 -5.84 -25.29 2.50
N ASP A 130 -5.96 -25.61 1.23
CA ASP A 130 -6.18 -26.95 0.70
C ASP A 130 -4.88 -27.69 0.29
N GLY A 131 -3.72 -27.05 0.51
CA GLY A 131 -2.41 -27.61 0.13
C GLY A 131 -1.90 -27.15 -1.24
N ASP A 132 -2.60 -26.24 -1.93
CA ASP A 132 -2.16 -25.73 -3.23
C ASP A 132 -0.92 -24.84 -3.11
N VAL A 133 0.25 -25.46 -3.28
CA VAL A 133 1.55 -24.80 -3.27
C VAL A 133 1.78 -24.00 -4.56
N GLU A 134 1.25 -24.44 -5.68
CA GLU A 134 1.46 -23.76 -6.98
C GLU A 134 0.70 -22.44 -7.03
N HIS A 135 -0.51 -22.37 -6.48
CA HIS A 135 -1.20 -21.10 -6.29
C HIS A 135 -0.42 -20.16 -5.37
N THR A 136 0.16 -20.69 -4.28
CA THR A 136 1.02 -19.90 -3.38
C THR A 136 2.25 -19.35 -4.12
N ARG A 137 2.89 -20.17 -4.94
CA ARG A 137 4.05 -19.78 -5.78
C ARG A 137 3.66 -18.67 -6.77
N TRP A 138 2.54 -18.84 -7.47
CA TRP A 138 2.02 -17.83 -8.38
C TRP A 138 1.72 -16.51 -7.65
N LEU A 139 1.11 -16.59 -6.46
CA LEU A 139 0.78 -15.41 -5.67
C LEU A 139 2.05 -14.69 -5.17
N MET A 140 3.11 -15.44 -4.81
CA MET A 140 4.42 -14.87 -4.50
C MET A 140 5.04 -14.16 -5.72
N GLN A 141 4.90 -14.71 -6.93
CA GLN A 141 5.34 -14.04 -8.15
C GLN A 141 4.63 -12.71 -8.33
N VAL A 142 3.29 -12.70 -8.23
CA VAL A 142 2.48 -11.48 -8.45
C VAL A 142 2.64 -10.45 -7.34
N ASN A 143 2.54 -10.87 -6.07
CA ASN A 143 2.43 -9.93 -4.95
C ASN A 143 3.78 -9.54 -4.32
N PHE A 144 4.86 -10.25 -4.67
CA PHE A 144 6.15 -10.02 -4.05
C PHE A 144 7.28 -9.88 -5.09
N LEU A 145 7.57 -10.90 -5.89
CA LEU A 145 8.72 -10.87 -6.80
C LEU A 145 8.60 -9.78 -7.86
N SER A 146 7.39 -9.54 -8.39
CA SER A 146 7.15 -8.44 -9.34
C SER A 146 7.40 -7.07 -8.73
N TYR A 147 7.07 -6.87 -7.44
CA TYR A 147 7.38 -5.65 -6.70
C TYR A 147 8.89 -5.40 -6.62
N LEU A 148 9.67 -6.46 -6.35
CA LEU A 148 11.12 -6.40 -6.31
C LEU A 148 11.71 -6.02 -7.68
N GLN A 149 11.20 -6.67 -8.75
CA GLN A 149 11.62 -6.37 -10.12
C GLN A 149 11.33 -4.92 -10.51
N MET A 150 10.12 -4.43 -10.19
CA MET A 150 9.75 -3.03 -10.44
C MET A 150 10.62 -2.06 -9.65
N ALA A 151 10.84 -2.33 -8.36
CA ALA A 151 11.70 -1.51 -7.51
C ALA A 151 13.14 -1.47 -8.04
N LYS A 152 13.73 -2.63 -8.39
CA LYS A 152 15.05 -2.72 -9.01
C LYS A 152 15.17 -1.83 -10.25
N THR A 153 14.18 -1.91 -11.14
CA THR A 153 14.21 -1.16 -12.41
C THR A 153 14.01 0.35 -12.19
N ALA A 154 13.19 0.74 -11.20
CA ALA A 154 12.88 2.14 -10.93
C ALA A 154 13.96 2.86 -10.11
N LEU A 155 14.72 2.16 -9.26
CA LEU A 155 15.67 2.76 -8.32
C LEU A 155 16.62 3.78 -8.98
N PRO A 156 17.29 3.50 -10.12
CA PRO A 156 18.21 4.47 -10.72
C PRO A 156 17.55 5.79 -11.12
N THR A 157 16.31 5.76 -11.60
CA THR A 157 15.54 6.95 -11.94
C THR A 157 15.03 7.68 -10.71
N LEU A 158 14.58 6.93 -9.69
CA LEU A 158 14.15 7.50 -8.41
C LEU A 158 15.30 8.14 -7.64
N GLU A 159 16.53 7.63 -7.77
CA GLU A 159 17.73 8.28 -7.20
C GLU A 159 17.98 9.64 -7.83
N GLN A 160 17.83 9.76 -9.15
CA GLN A 160 18.00 11.04 -9.88
C GLN A 160 16.97 12.08 -9.46
N SER A 161 15.75 11.67 -9.18
CA SER A 161 14.64 12.55 -8.78
C SER A 161 14.51 12.73 -7.26
N SER A 162 15.31 12.03 -6.45
CA SER A 162 15.08 11.89 -5.01
C SER A 162 13.67 11.39 -4.72
N GLY A 163 13.18 10.43 -5.51
CA GLY A 163 11.79 9.97 -5.53
C GLY A 163 11.43 9.03 -4.40
N SER A 164 10.27 8.37 -4.55
CA SER A 164 9.69 7.52 -3.50
C SER A 164 9.12 6.21 -4.07
N ILE A 165 9.30 5.11 -3.33
CA ILE A 165 8.59 3.86 -3.55
C ILE A 165 7.50 3.75 -2.47
N VAL A 166 6.25 3.56 -2.88
CA VAL A 166 5.12 3.37 -1.99
C VAL A 166 4.62 1.94 -2.12
N VAL A 167 4.73 1.18 -1.04
CA VAL A 167 4.37 -0.25 -1.00
C VAL A 167 3.06 -0.42 -0.27
N VAL A 168 2.01 -0.82 -0.98
CA VAL A 168 0.71 -1.10 -0.37
C VAL A 168 0.70 -2.49 0.24
N SER A 169 0.82 -2.52 1.56
CA SER A 169 0.77 -3.73 2.38
C SER A 169 -0.61 -3.90 3.01
N SER A 170 -0.71 -4.70 4.04
CA SER A 170 -1.94 -5.04 4.75
C SER A 170 -1.65 -5.32 6.21
N LEU A 171 -2.66 -5.23 7.07
CA LEU A 171 -2.61 -5.80 8.41
C LEU A 171 -2.26 -7.28 8.39
N LEU A 172 -2.60 -7.99 7.31
CA LEU A 172 -2.18 -9.37 7.10
C LEU A 172 -0.68 -9.52 6.79
N GLY A 173 0.08 -8.44 6.65
CA GLY A 173 1.53 -8.41 6.68
C GLY A 173 2.12 -8.17 8.07
N LYS A 174 1.28 -7.94 9.08
CA LYS A 174 1.64 -7.74 10.49
C LYS A 174 1.02 -8.80 11.40
N MET A 175 -0.16 -9.32 11.08
CA MET A 175 -0.90 -10.32 11.86
C MET A 175 -1.42 -11.43 10.95
N CYS A 176 -1.38 -12.67 11.43
CA CYS A 176 -1.97 -13.80 10.72
C CYS A 176 -3.48 -13.85 10.93
N SER A 177 -4.22 -14.30 9.91
CA SER A 177 -5.67 -14.46 9.93
C SER A 177 -6.06 -15.77 9.24
N PRO A 178 -7.16 -16.42 9.64
CA PRO A 178 -7.71 -17.56 8.92
C PRO A 178 -8.02 -17.23 7.45
N PHE A 179 -8.13 -18.26 6.63
CA PHE A 179 -8.57 -18.24 5.22
C PHE A 179 -7.65 -17.52 4.24
N MET A 180 -6.54 -16.92 4.66
CA MET A 180 -5.70 -16.07 3.81
C MET A 180 -4.20 -16.43 3.88
N ALA A 181 -3.85 -17.70 4.16
CA ALA A 181 -2.45 -18.10 4.38
C ALA A 181 -1.51 -17.72 3.21
N PRO A 182 -1.81 -18.02 1.92
CA PRO A 182 -0.93 -17.60 0.81
C PRO A 182 -0.79 -16.09 0.69
N TYR A 183 -1.89 -15.33 0.79
CA TYR A 183 -1.86 -13.88 0.72
C TYR A 183 -1.09 -13.26 1.88
N THR A 184 -1.35 -13.71 3.10
CA THR A 184 -0.64 -13.29 4.32
C THR A 184 0.87 -13.46 4.16
N SER A 185 1.32 -14.62 3.66
CA SER A 185 2.74 -14.88 3.41
C SER A 185 3.37 -13.85 2.47
N THR A 186 2.67 -13.45 1.39
CA THR A 186 3.20 -12.43 0.46
C THR A 186 3.31 -11.06 1.14
N LYS A 187 2.36 -10.69 2.01
CA LYS A 187 2.38 -9.39 2.68
C LYS A 187 3.44 -9.32 3.79
N PHE A 188 3.70 -10.43 4.50
CA PHE A 188 4.85 -10.51 5.41
C PHE A 188 6.18 -10.39 4.66
N ALA A 189 6.31 -11.06 3.50
CA ALA A 189 7.49 -10.96 2.65
C ALA A 189 7.75 -9.51 2.19
N LEU A 190 6.72 -8.77 1.77
CA LEU A 190 6.83 -7.34 1.42
C LEU A 190 7.36 -6.51 2.58
N ASN A 191 6.76 -6.66 3.78
CA ASN A 191 7.19 -5.89 4.95
C ASN A 191 8.64 -6.19 5.34
N GLY A 192 9.04 -7.47 5.30
CA GLY A 192 10.42 -7.88 5.59
C GLY A 192 11.41 -7.28 4.59
N PHE A 193 11.15 -7.46 3.29
CA PHE A 193 12.06 -6.99 2.25
C PHE A 193 12.18 -5.47 2.21
N PHE A 194 11.05 -4.76 2.07
CA PHE A 194 11.08 -3.30 1.92
C PHE A 194 11.48 -2.59 3.21
N GLY A 195 11.16 -3.16 4.39
CA GLY A 195 11.66 -2.65 5.67
C GLY A 195 13.17 -2.78 5.79
N THR A 196 13.78 -3.88 5.30
CA THR A 196 15.24 -4.02 5.25
C THR A 196 15.84 -3.03 4.24
N LEU A 197 15.26 -2.93 3.04
CA LEU A 197 15.74 -2.03 2.00
C LEU A 197 15.72 -0.55 2.42
N GLN A 198 14.77 -0.12 3.26
CA GLN A 198 14.79 1.23 3.87
C GLN A 198 16.11 1.50 4.61
N HIS A 199 16.56 0.54 5.42
CA HIS A 199 17.82 0.68 6.16
C HIS A 199 19.04 0.68 5.23
N GLU A 200 19.04 -0.18 4.22
CA GLU A 200 20.14 -0.27 3.26
C GLU A 200 20.30 1.02 2.45
N LEU A 201 19.19 1.60 1.96
CA LEU A 201 19.22 2.89 1.27
C LEU A 201 19.68 4.03 2.20
N ALA A 202 19.27 4.03 3.46
CA ALA A 202 19.74 5.01 4.45
C ALA A 202 21.24 4.86 4.70
N MET A 203 21.78 3.64 4.83
CA MET A 203 23.22 3.38 4.97
C MET A 203 24.01 3.85 3.74
N GLN A 204 23.44 3.73 2.55
CA GLN A 204 24.03 4.21 1.29
C GLN A 204 23.87 5.73 1.11
N LYS A 205 23.19 6.42 2.03
CA LYS A 205 22.84 7.85 1.95
C LYS A 205 22.03 8.20 0.69
N SER A 206 21.23 7.24 0.20
CA SER A 206 20.29 7.47 -0.88
C SER A 206 19.16 8.39 -0.42
N ASN A 207 18.74 9.31 -1.31
CA ASN A 207 17.59 10.17 -1.07
C ASN A 207 16.25 9.53 -1.47
N VAL A 208 16.26 8.28 -1.94
CA VAL A 208 15.02 7.56 -2.23
C VAL A 208 14.34 7.16 -0.92
N SER A 209 13.05 7.49 -0.77
CA SER A 209 12.26 7.00 0.36
C SER A 209 11.47 5.76 -0.02
N ILE A 210 11.25 4.90 0.97
CA ILE A 210 10.29 3.80 0.86
C ILE A 210 9.22 4.00 1.94
N THR A 211 7.95 3.97 1.54
CA THR A 211 6.80 4.04 2.44
C THR A 211 6.05 2.72 2.39
N ILE A 212 5.88 2.05 3.53
CA ILE A 212 5.05 0.85 3.63
C ILE A 212 3.70 1.26 4.23
N THR A 213 2.60 1.14 3.46
CA THR A 213 1.25 1.46 3.94
C THR A 213 0.53 0.19 4.35
N VAL A 214 0.15 0.10 5.62
CA VAL A 214 -0.52 -1.06 6.23
C VAL A 214 -2.01 -0.80 6.29
N LEU A 215 -2.77 -1.47 5.42
CA LEU A 215 -4.20 -1.26 5.30
C LEU A 215 -5.00 -2.34 6.06
N ALA A 216 -6.09 -1.93 6.71
CA ALA A 216 -7.14 -2.83 7.17
C ALA A 216 -7.98 -3.34 5.98
N LEU A 217 -9.17 -3.88 6.26
CA LEU A 217 -10.13 -4.23 5.21
C LEU A 217 -10.65 -2.95 4.54
N ILE A 218 -10.45 -2.85 3.22
CA ILE A 218 -10.91 -1.70 2.43
C ILE A 218 -12.12 -2.11 1.61
N ASP A 219 -13.12 -1.24 1.60
CA ASP A 219 -14.37 -1.40 0.84
C ASP A 219 -14.08 -1.24 -0.66
N THR A 220 -13.79 -2.39 -1.26
CA THR A 220 -13.70 -2.57 -2.71
C THR A 220 -14.58 -3.75 -3.10
N ASP A 221 -15.20 -3.71 -4.27
CA ASP A 221 -16.10 -4.77 -4.74
C ASP A 221 -15.47 -6.17 -4.58
N SER A 222 -14.21 -6.31 -5.02
CA SER A 222 -13.49 -7.58 -4.94
C SER A 222 -13.22 -8.05 -3.51
N ALA A 223 -12.94 -7.15 -2.57
CA ALA A 223 -12.70 -7.51 -1.18
C ALA A 223 -14.01 -7.88 -0.48
N MET A 224 -15.05 -7.08 -0.68
CA MET A 224 -16.36 -7.29 -0.05
C MET A 224 -17.01 -8.59 -0.52
N GLU A 225 -16.92 -8.91 -1.82
CA GLU A 225 -17.39 -10.18 -2.35
C GLU A 225 -16.70 -11.38 -1.70
N LYS A 226 -15.38 -11.32 -1.54
CA LYS A 226 -14.58 -12.41 -0.94
C LYS A 226 -14.89 -12.68 0.52
N VAL A 227 -15.06 -11.61 1.32
CA VAL A 227 -15.25 -11.75 2.78
C VAL A 227 -16.70 -11.95 3.18
N LYS A 228 -17.64 -11.86 2.22
CA LYS A 228 -19.08 -11.99 2.46
C LYS A 228 -19.43 -13.32 3.10
N GLY A 229 -20.05 -13.25 4.27
CA GLY A 229 -20.45 -14.43 5.05
C GLY A 229 -19.36 -15.02 5.96
N PHE A 230 -18.11 -14.63 5.80
CA PHE A 230 -16.99 -15.12 6.62
C PHE A 230 -16.62 -14.22 7.78
N THR A 231 -16.83 -12.93 7.66
CA THR A 231 -16.48 -11.96 8.71
C THR A 231 -17.42 -10.77 8.71
N ASN A 232 -17.51 -10.13 9.89
CA ASN A 232 -18.23 -8.86 10.08
C ASN A 232 -17.23 -7.72 10.39
N ILE A 233 -15.95 -7.87 10.03
CA ILE A 233 -14.95 -6.81 10.22
C ILE A 233 -15.38 -5.59 9.40
N PRO A 234 -15.38 -4.37 10.00
CA PRO A 234 -15.74 -3.16 9.26
C PRO A 234 -14.72 -2.90 8.15
N ALA A 235 -15.23 -2.53 6.98
CA ALA A 235 -14.44 -2.11 5.84
C ALA A 235 -14.38 -0.55 5.77
N TRP A 236 -13.29 -0.04 5.22
CA TRP A 236 -13.01 1.39 5.15
C TRP A 236 -13.03 1.89 3.70
N PRO A 237 -13.44 3.16 3.43
CA PRO A 237 -13.61 3.65 2.08
C PRO A 237 -12.32 3.61 1.24
N ALA A 238 -12.42 3.12 0.00
CA ALA A 238 -11.28 3.00 -0.90
C ALA A 238 -10.66 4.35 -1.27
N SER A 239 -11.48 5.41 -1.42
CA SER A 239 -11.01 6.76 -1.75
C SER A 239 -10.19 7.37 -0.61
N GLU A 240 -10.62 7.18 0.65
CA GLU A 240 -9.87 7.67 1.81
C GLU A 240 -8.56 6.88 2.00
N ALA A 241 -8.59 5.56 1.82
CA ALA A 241 -7.38 4.74 1.84
C ALA A 241 -6.39 5.17 0.75
N ALA A 242 -6.87 5.47 -0.46
CA ALA A 242 -6.06 5.98 -1.56
C ALA A 242 -5.40 7.32 -1.23
N LEU A 243 -6.16 8.26 -0.67
CA LEU A 243 -5.63 9.56 -0.23
C LEU A 243 -4.59 9.40 0.89
N HIS A 244 -4.84 8.49 1.85
CA HIS A 244 -3.87 8.16 2.90
C HIS A 244 -2.56 7.62 2.33
N ILE A 245 -2.62 6.70 1.35
CA ILE A 245 -1.43 6.13 0.70
C ILE A 245 -0.62 7.22 0.01
N ILE A 246 -1.27 8.09 -0.77
CA ILE A 246 -0.63 9.22 -1.45
C ILE A 246 0.02 10.16 -0.44
N THR A 247 -0.72 10.56 0.59
CA THR A 247 -0.21 11.44 1.66
C THR A 247 1.02 10.84 2.34
N SER A 248 0.95 9.56 2.70
CA SER A 248 2.07 8.88 3.37
C SER A 248 3.33 8.83 2.50
N GLY A 249 3.17 8.56 1.20
CA GLY A 249 4.26 8.57 0.23
C GLY A 249 4.85 9.97 0.00
N ALA A 250 4.00 10.97 -0.22
CA ALA A 250 4.41 12.36 -0.44
C ALA A 250 5.11 12.97 0.79
N THR A 251 4.70 12.59 2.00
CA THR A 251 5.32 13.01 3.26
C THR A 251 6.46 12.09 3.72
N ARG A 252 6.84 11.11 2.88
CA ARG A 252 7.99 10.21 3.08
C ARG A 252 7.97 9.44 4.41
N GLN A 253 6.79 9.05 4.88
CA GLN A 253 6.66 8.22 6.08
C GLN A 253 7.31 6.84 5.82
N THR A 254 8.03 6.32 6.79
CA THR A 254 8.62 4.98 6.69
C THR A 254 7.54 3.89 6.73
N GLU A 255 6.56 4.06 7.60
CA GLU A 255 5.41 3.16 7.73
C GLU A 255 4.17 3.96 8.13
N SER A 256 3.00 3.61 7.58
CA SER A 256 1.72 4.22 7.92
C SER A 256 0.62 3.18 8.02
N TYR A 257 -0.44 3.50 8.78
CA TYR A 257 -1.57 2.60 9.03
C TYR A 257 -2.89 3.27 8.67
N TYR A 258 -3.75 2.55 7.93
CA TYR A 258 -5.10 3.03 7.68
C TYR A 258 -6.14 1.93 8.00
N PRO A 259 -7.05 2.21 8.94
CA PRO A 259 -7.05 3.38 9.83
C PRO A 259 -5.90 3.34 10.84
N TRP A 260 -5.52 4.52 11.32
CA TRP A 260 -4.34 4.78 12.15
C TRP A 260 -4.26 3.95 13.44
N PHE A 261 -5.41 3.66 14.08
CA PHE A 261 -5.44 2.95 15.37
C PHE A 261 -4.94 1.50 15.29
N TRP A 262 -4.89 0.90 14.09
CA TRP A 262 -4.30 -0.42 13.91
C TRP A 262 -2.77 -0.44 14.14
N TYR A 263 -2.12 0.72 14.13
CA TYR A 263 -0.75 0.83 14.61
C TYR A 263 -0.60 0.29 16.02
N TYR A 264 -1.46 0.74 16.96
CA TYR A 264 -1.44 0.27 18.35
C TYR A 264 -1.80 -1.21 18.47
N GLY A 265 -2.76 -1.69 17.69
CA GLY A 265 -3.09 -3.11 17.60
C GLY A 265 -1.88 -3.97 17.18
N SER A 266 -1.06 -3.47 16.26
CA SER A 266 0.15 -4.16 15.83
C SER A 266 1.26 -4.17 16.89
N LEU A 267 1.39 -3.12 17.72
CA LEU A 267 2.38 -3.04 18.79
C LEU A 267 2.13 -4.05 19.92
N ILE A 268 0.86 -4.28 20.29
CA ILE A 268 0.51 -5.21 21.39
C ILE A 268 0.38 -6.67 20.93
N ARG A 269 0.53 -6.93 19.64
CA ARG A 269 0.36 -8.25 19.00
C ARG A 269 1.10 -9.38 19.70
N ASP A 270 2.32 -9.12 20.11
CA ASP A 270 3.22 -10.15 20.65
C ASP A 270 3.23 -10.18 22.19
N TRP A 271 2.59 -9.21 22.85
CA TRP A 271 2.51 -9.15 24.32
C TRP A 271 1.47 -10.11 24.88
N PHE A 272 0.37 -10.32 24.15
CA PHE A 272 -0.76 -11.15 24.59
C PHE A 272 -1.17 -12.14 23.49
N PRO A 273 -0.30 -13.09 23.09
CA PRO A 273 -0.56 -13.96 21.94
C PRO A 273 -1.84 -14.80 22.08
N TYR A 274 -2.14 -15.30 23.28
CA TYR A 274 -3.35 -16.08 23.51
C TYR A 274 -4.63 -15.25 23.30
N LEU A 275 -4.70 -14.05 23.86
CA LEU A 275 -5.84 -13.15 23.66
C LEU A 275 -5.96 -12.70 22.20
N ARG A 276 -4.84 -12.38 21.56
CA ARG A 276 -4.80 -12.08 20.13
C ARG A 276 -5.42 -13.20 19.30
N ASP A 277 -5.00 -14.45 19.52
CA ASP A 277 -5.42 -15.59 18.71
C ASP A 277 -6.90 -15.95 18.92
N ILE A 278 -7.42 -15.81 20.14
CA ILE A 278 -8.85 -15.94 20.42
C ILE A 278 -9.63 -14.81 19.70
N SER A 279 -9.18 -13.56 19.86
CA SER A 279 -9.84 -12.41 19.25
C SER A 279 -9.90 -12.55 17.73
N ILE A 280 -8.78 -12.90 17.09
CA ILE A 280 -8.73 -13.11 15.65
C ILE A 280 -9.74 -14.17 15.22
N ARG A 281 -9.75 -15.35 15.87
CA ARG A 281 -10.67 -16.44 15.51
C ARG A 281 -12.14 -16.06 15.70
N ASN A 282 -12.47 -15.22 16.69
CA ASN A 282 -13.84 -14.78 16.95
C ASN A 282 -14.38 -13.78 15.89
N PHE A 283 -13.51 -13.14 15.10
CA PHE A 283 -13.93 -12.28 13.99
C PHE A 283 -14.36 -13.06 12.74
N TYR A 284 -14.09 -14.36 12.68
CA TYR A 284 -14.37 -15.19 11.51
C TYR A 284 -15.39 -16.26 11.81
N LYS A 285 -16.24 -16.54 10.84
CA LYS A 285 -17.23 -17.62 10.87
C LYS A 285 -16.71 -18.78 10.03
N TYR A 286 -16.83 -19.98 10.58
CA TYR A 286 -16.44 -21.23 9.93
C TYR A 286 -17.57 -22.23 10.03
#